data_fb888b69917cbcde176c1e8b8144f43c
#
_entry.id   fb888b69917cbcde176c1e8b8144f43c
#
_cell.length_a   1.000
_cell.length_b   1.000
_cell.length_c   1.000
_cell.angle_alpha   90.00
_cell.angle_beta   90.00
_cell.angle_gamma   90.00
#
_symmetry.space_group_name_H-M   'P 1'
#
loop_
_entity.id
_entity.type
_entity.pdbx_description
1 polymer ?
#
loop_
_entity_poly.entity_id
_entity_poly.type
_entity_poly.pdbx_seq_one_letter_code
_entity_poly.pdbx_strand_id
1 'polypeptide(L)'
;MTTTVMQRANATEFGHSAPPEGPHTITTHLPGWKSAEGLLKGDVAILQRIRSIYPRFGPFGVVAQLSMAVHKKLGLQESQACFIWACSDALEKTRLHACSSFRDDKDRVKNTSEIYETVVRVKLGSDTFKLYVILGPAANRKAMVFSWQLVGSGASTRLAEALLPEIETSLEVVGAGGEEDLLLPEGLPEDHSHVALRRRILDLLQRSPIDAARAAQLRPDDIYLYPSGMTAIVRNHEALVAYRPGKVLCLGAVFKHTWIQFTESGCDGMKHFGACQDDDFLYQVGEWLEVEYREGRQVSYCFLEFPSNPILVSADLKSLRKLADKYGFPLVVDDTVGSFANIDLLPVADVIVTSLTKSFSGYADVLGGSVVLNPSMPQHHGALSRTLASQHRNELFAADAATLVSNNADYLARSTTLNRNAAALAGALARATDVVTAVNHVRHGRTCANYAAFKRPATPEFAPGDTCLLSVDFADLDTAAAFLDGCDFFHSGHLGAHRTLAVAFSYMIYHSAGEDEGRYHAAYGCRAAQVRLSAGLEDEAELLAIVEDALARTRAAVAAAAAGKKGVEVPGSGAA
;
A
#
# COMPACT_ATOMS: atom_id res chain seq x y z
N MET A 1 -23.27 -24.28 -0.98
CA MET A 1 -22.60 -23.07 -1.45
C MET A 1 -23.30 -22.67 -2.74
N THR A 2 -24.05 -21.59 -2.72
CA THR A 2 -24.70 -21.03 -3.92
C THR A 2 -23.59 -20.49 -4.82
N THR A 3 -23.40 -21.07 -5.99
CA THR A 3 -22.56 -20.54 -7.06
C THR A 3 -23.10 -19.15 -7.43
N THR A 4 -22.49 -18.12 -6.86
CA THR A 4 -22.80 -16.74 -7.27
C THR A 4 -22.26 -16.60 -8.69
N VAL A 5 -23.17 -16.44 -9.66
CA VAL A 5 -22.80 -16.15 -11.06
C VAL A 5 -21.84 -14.97 -11.03
N MET A 6 -20.66 -15.15 -11.60
CA MET A 6 -19.62 -14.13 -11.64
C MET A 6 -20.15 -12.90 -12.38
N GLN A 7 -20.30 -11.78 -11.69
CA GLN A 7 -20.57 -10.51 -12.33
C GLN A 7 -19.29 -10.08 -13.06
N ARG A 8 -19.31 -10.11 -14.38
CA ARG A 8 -18.15 -9.76 -15.21
C ARG A 8 -17.80 -8.28 -15.06
N ALA A 9 -16.53 -7.95 -15.19
CA ALA A 9 -16.04 -6.58 -15.03
C ALA A 9 -16.65 -5.62 -16.06
N ASN A 10 -16.89 -6.08 -17.28
CA ASN A 10 -17.55 -5.29 -18.33
C ASN A 10 -19.01 -4.89 -18.04
N ALA A 11 -19.65 -5.50 -17.03
CA ALA A 11 -20.95 -5.10 -16.52
C ALA A 11 -20.88 -4.04 -15.40
N THR A 12 -19.67 -3.68 -14.94
CA THR A 12 -19.45 -2.64 -13.92
C THR A 12 -19.20 -1.30 -14.59
N GLU A 13 -19.92 -0.26 -14.13
CA GLU A 13 -19.76 1.07 -14.67
C GLU A 13 -18.38 1.65 -14.33
N PHE A 14 -17.89 2.51 -15.24
CA PHE A 14 -16.65 3.23 -15.07
C PHE A 14 -16.66 4.07 -13.78
N GLY A 15 -15.61 3.94 -12.96
CA GLY A 15 -15.43 4.72 -11.73
C GLY A 15 -16.15 4.14 -10.51
N HIS A 16 -16.92 3.06 -10.67
CA HIS A 16 -17.57 2.34 -9.58
C HIS A 16 -16.59 1.33 -8.92
N SER A 17 -16.94 0.80 -7.77
CA SER A 17 -16.15 -0.26 -7.13
C SER A 17 -16.43 -1.63 -7.74
N ALA A 18 -15.52 -2.57 -7.53
CA ALA A 18 -15.81 -3.98 -7.74
C ALA A 18 -16.93 -4.44 -6.79
N PRO A 19 -17.92 -5.24 -7.29
CA PRO A 19 -19.06 -5.69 -6.47
C PRO A 19 -18.63 -6.58 -5.28
N PRO A 20 -19.38 -6.55 -4.17
CA PRO A 20 -20.54 -5.68 -3.90
C PRO A 20 -20.12 -4.24 -3.64
N GLU A 21 -20.83 -3.30 -4.25
CA GLU A 21 -20.61 -1.88 -4.01
C GLU A 21 -21.25 -1.45 -2.68
N GLY A 22 -20.54 -0.62 -1.92
CA GLY A 22 -21.00 -0.11 -0.64
C GLY A 22 -20.33 1.22 -0.28
N PRO A 23 -20.78 1.89 0.79
CA PRO A 23 -20.32 3.25 1.15
C PRO A 23 -18.83 3.31 1.53
N HIS A 24 -18.24 2.17 1.89
CA HIS A 24 -16.86 2.07 2.34
C HIS A 24 -15.94 1.35 1.35
N THR A 25 -16.43 1.01 0.15
CA THR A 25 -15.61 0.34 -0.86
C THR A 25 -14.43 1.22 -1.29
N ILE A 26 -13.28 0.58 -1.52
CA ILE A 26 -11.99 1.24 -1.75
C ILE A 26 -11.37 0.90 -3.11
N THR A 27 -12.05 0.15 -3.97
CA THR A 27 -11.64 -0.12 -5.35
C THR A 27 -12.28 0.87 -6.30
N THR A 28 -11.64 1.12 -7.44
CA THR A 28 -12.16 1.97 -8.52
C THR A 28 -11.96 1.22 -9.81
N HIS A 29 -13.04 0.92 -10.55
CA HIS A 29 -12.94 0.30 -11.85
C HIS A 29 -12.64 1.34 -12.93
N LEU A 30 -11.44 1.28 -13.50
CA LEU A 30 -10.94 2.16 -14.57
C LEU A 30 -10.59 1.30 -15.80
N PRO A 31 -11.58 0.88 -16.60
CA PRO A 31 -11.37 -0.08 -17.66
C PRO A 31 -10.44 0.44 -18.75
N GLY A 32 -9.46 -0.40 -19.10
CA GLY A 32 -8.52 -0.19 -20.19
C GLY A 32 -7.34 0.72 -19.87
N TRP A 33 -6.31 0.60 -20.72
CA TRP A 33 -5.05 1.33 -20.58
C TRP A 33 -5.23 2.84 -20.64
N LYS A 34 -6.07 3.32 -21.56
CA LYS A 34 -6.34 4.76 -21.74
C LYS A 34 -6.95 5.41 -20.52
N SER A 35 -7.76 4.67 -19.75
CA SER A 35 -8.35 5.18 -18.51
C SER A 35 -7.28 5.38 -17.43
N ALA A 36 -6.30 4.47 -17.35
CA ALA A 36 -5.16 4.60 -16.46
C ALA A 36 -4.31 5.83 -16.82
N GLU A 37 -4.02 6.03 -18.10
CA GLU A 37 -3.30 7.23 -18.59
C GLU A 37 -4.03 8.53 -18.29
N GLY A 38 -5.34 8.56 -18.52
CA GLY A 38 -6.15 9.75 -18.28
C GLY A 38 -6.20 10.11 -16.80
N LEU A 39 -6.30 9.12 -15.90
CA LEU A 39 -6.21 9.35 -14.46
C LEU A 39 -4.87 10.01 -14.08
N LEU A 40 -3.76 9.48 -14.62
CA LEU A 40 -2.41 10.02 -14.35
C LEU A 40 -2.24 11.45 -14.87
N LYS A 41 -2.83 11.77 -16.02
CA LYS A 41 -2.81 13.12 -16.60
C LYS A 41 -3.77 14.08 -15.90
N GLY A 42 -4.56 13.62 -14.93
CA GLY A 42 -5.57 14.43 -14.26
C GLY A 42 -6.74 14.81 -15.16
N ASP A 43 -7.11 13.93 -16.11
CA ASP A 43 -8.22 14.15 -17.02
C ASP A 43 -9.52 14.36 -16.23
N VAL A 44 -10.08 15.58 -16.37
CA VAL A 44 -11.27 16.02 -15.63
C VAL A 44 -12.47 15.14 -15.96
N ALA A 45 -12.62 14.68 -17.21
CA ALA A 45 -13.71 13.81 -17.61
C ALA A 45 -13.65 12.44 -16.92
N ILE A 46 -12.44 11.93 -16.68
CA ILE A 46 -12.21 10.70 -15.91
C ILE A 46 -12.50 10.94 -14.43
N LEU A 47 -11.91 12.00 -13.86
CA LEU A 47 -12.07 12.31 -12.44
C LEU A 47 -13.53 12.53 -12.03
N GLN A 48 -14.33 13.16 -12.88
CA GLN A 48 -15.77 13.40 -12.64
C GLN A 48 -16.61 12.12 -12.63
N ARG A 49 -16.14 11.05 -13.24
CA ARG A 49 -16.83 9.75 -13.29
C ARG A 49 -16.53 8.85 -12.12
N ILE A 50 -15.51 9.15 -11.32
CA ILE A 50 -15.13 8.32 -10.17
C ILE A 50 -16.22 8.41 -9.10
N ARG A 51 -16.74 7.26 -8.67
CA ARG A 51 -17.76 7.10 -7.62
C ARG A 51 -17.22 6.44 -6.38
N SER A 52 -16.19 5.60 -6.52
CA SER A 52 -15.46 4.96 -5.43
C SER A 52 -13.97 5.13 -5.65
N ILE A 53 -13.24 5.47 -4.61
CA ILE A 53 -11.78 5.61 -4.65
C ILE A 53 -11.18 5.19 -3.32
N TYR A 54 -9.97 4.72 -3.37
CA TYR A 54 -9.16 4.41 -2.19
C TYR A 54 -9.06 5.65 -1.27
N PRO A 55 -9.66 5.65 -0.04
CA PRO A 55 -9.83 6.86 0.78
C PRO A 55 -8.52 7.55 1.15
N ARG A 56 -7.41 6.81 1.13
CA ARG A 56 -6.09 7.38 1.34
C ARG A 56 -5.64 8.32 0.21
N PHE A 57 -6.24 8.26 -0.97
CA PHE A 57 -5.91 9.19 -2.07
C PHE A 57 -6.47 10.59 -1.89
N GLY A 58 -7.23 10.83 -0.86
CA GLY A 58 -7.74 12.15 -0.49
C GLY A 58 -9.13 12.07 0.13
N PRO A 59 -9.62 13.17 0.71
CA PRO A 59 -10.99 13.22 1.17
C PRO A 59 -11.95 13.12 -0.03
N PHE A 60 -12.68 12.00 -0.08
CA PHE A 60 -13.65 11.68 -1.12
C PHE A 60 -14.95 11.12 -0.50
N GLY A 61 -16.05 11.10 -1.23
CA GLY A 61 -17.33 10.57 -0.74
C GLY A 61 -17.74 11.19 0.61
N VAL A 62 -18.06 10.36 1.58
CA VAL A 62 -18.48 10.79 2.92
C VAL A 62 -17.41 11.60 3.67
N VAL A 63 -16.11 11.34 3.44
CA VAL A 63 -15.03 12.14 4.03
C VAL A 63 -15.01 13.55 3.48
N ALA A 64 -15.26 13.73 2.19
CA ALA A 64 -15.41 15.06 1.59
C ALA A 64 -16.67 15.77 2.12
N GLN A 65 -17.77 15.05 2.32
CA GLN A 65 -19.00 15.60 2.91
C GLN A 65 -18.75 16.07 4.35
N LEU A 66 -18.03 15.29 5.17
CA LEU A 66 -17.62 15.71 6.50
C LEU A 66 -16.77 16.99 6.45
N SER A 67 -15.78 17.06 5.56
CA SER A 67 -14.95 18.26 5.38
C SER A 67 -15.78 19.48 4.97
N MET A 68 -16.77 19.32 4.08
CA MET A 68 -17.66 20.38 3.68
C MET A 68 -18.62 20.84 4.81
N ALA A 69 -19.12 19.89 5.61
CA ALA A 69 -19.97 20.23 6.76
C ALA A 69 -19.20 21.01 7.82
N VAL A 70 -17.97 20.60 8.15
CA VAL A 70 -17.08 21.33 9.06
C VAL A 70 -16.72 22.70 8.48
N HIS A 71 -16.36 22.77 7.20
CA HIS A 71 -16.06 24.02 6.50
C HIS A 71 -17.24 25.03 6.63
N LYS A 72 -18.47 24.59 6.36
CA LYS A 72 -19.68 25.40 6.48
C LYS A 72 -19.91 25.83 7.93
N LYS A 73 -19.80 24.91 8.90
CA LYS A 73 -20.03 25.20 10.33
C LYS A 73 -19.03 26.21 10.89
N LEU A 74 -17.78 26.18 10.38
CA LEU A 74 -16.75 27.15 10.73
C LEU A 74 -16.89 28.50 10.00
N GLY A 75 -17.85 28.65 9.10
CA GLY A 75 -18.09 29.90 8.33
C GLY A 75 -16.96 30.26 7.37
N LEU A 76 -16.24 29.25 6.83
CA LEU A 76 -15.11 29.47 5.95
C LEU A 76 -15.53 29.93 4.55
N GLN A 77 -14.64 30.65 3.87
CA GLN A 77 -14.87 31.10 2.49
C GLN A 77 -14.62 29.94 1.51
N GLU A 78 -15.28 29.96 0.34
CA GLU A 78 -15.08 28.95 -0.72
C GLU A 78 -13.64 28.85 -1.22
N SER A 79 -12.85 29.91 -1.07
CA SER A 79 -11.42 29.95 -1.40
C SER A 79 -10.55 29.16 -0.42
N GLN A 80 -11.11 28.60 0.65
CA GLN A 80 -10.40 27.84 1.67
C GLN A 80 -10.72 26.34 1.54
N ALA A 81 -9.70 25.50 1.66
CA ALA A 81 -9.83 24.05 1.76
C ALA A 81 -9.81 23.63 3.23
N CYS A 82 -10.50 22.53 3.56
CA CYS A 82 -10.60 21.96 4.89
C CYS A 82 -10.25 20.48 4.84
N PHE A 83 -9.32 20.04 5.71
CA PHE A 83 -8.90 18.66 5.86
C PHE A 83 -8.95 18.25 7.34
N ILE A 84 -9.33 17.00 7.63
CA ILE A 84 -9.65 16.56 8.99
C ILE A 84 -8.85 15.33 9.37
N TRP A 85 -8.22 15.35 10.54
CA TRP A 85 -7.51 14.25 11.17
C TRP A 85 -8.07 13.96 12.56
N ALA A 86 -7.88 12.72 12.99
CA ALA A 86 -8.26 12.27 14.33
C ALA A 86 -7.14 12.41 15.39
N CYS A 87 -5.95 12.86 14.97
CA CYS A 87 -4.75 12.95 15.82
C CYS A 87 -3.95 14.22 15.48
N SER A 88 -3.43 14.91 16.49
CA SER A 88 -2.60 16.10 16.32
C SER A 88 -1.30 15.79 15.56
N ASP A 89 -0.67 14.66 15.87
CA ASP A 89 0.57 14.25 15.21
C ASP A 89 0.37 14.04 13.70
N ALA A 90 -0.77 13.46 13.30
CA ALA A 90 -1.09 13.25 11.89
C ALA A 90 -1.26 14.58 11.13
N LEU A 91 -1.91 15.54 11.77
CA LEU A 91 -2.05 16.89 11.25
C LEU A 91 -0.69 17.57 11.09
N GLU A 92 0.12 17.58 12.16
CA GLU A 92 1.45 18.20 12.15
C GLU A 92 2.35 17.59 11.07
N LYS A 93 2.38 16.27 10.94
CA LYS A 93 3.16 15.59 9.90
C LYS A 93 2.70 15.94 8.48
N THR A 94 1.39 16.02 8.28
CA THR A 94 0.83 16.43 6.99
C THR A 94 1.23 17.86 6.66
N ARG A 95 1.17 18.77 7.64
CA ARG A 95 1.59 20.17 7.49
C ARG A 95 3.09 20.27 7.17
N LEU A 96 3.93 19.61 7.94
CA LEU A 96 5.39 19.59 7.73
C LEU A 96 5.74 19.06 6.35
N HIS A 97 5.14 17.95 5.93
CA HIS A 97 5.37 17.40 4.60
C HIS A 97 4.87 18.33 3.50
N ALA A 98 3.69 18.94 3.63
CA ALA A 98 3.15 19.86 2.64
C ALA A 98 4.06 21.06 2.36
N CYS A 99 4.82 21.50 3.38
CA CYS A 99 5.73 22.63 3.31
C CYS A 99 7.21 22.24 3.13
N SER A 100 7.52 20.94 3.11
CA SER A 100 8.90 20.44 3.14
C SER A 100 9.72 20.92 1.96
N SER A 101 10.95 21.40 2.22
CA SER A 101 11.92 21.74 1.18
C SER A 101 12.54 20.53 0.49
N PHE A 102 12.39 19.35 1.08
CA PHE A 102 12.83 18.08 0.49
C PHE A 102 11.89 17.56 -0.61
N ARG A 103 10.68 18.12 -0.70
CA ARG A 103 9.77 17.85 -1.82
C ARG A 103 10.30 18.50 -3.09
N ASP A 104 10.41 17.69 -4.13
CA ASP A 104 10.85 18.13 -5.48
C ASP A 104 9.67 18.50 -6.39
N ASP A 105 8.46 18.56 -5.85
CA ASP A 105 7.28 18.91 -6.64
C ASP A 105 7.01 20.43 -6.63
N LYS A 106 6.46 20.89 -7.76
CA LYS A 106 6.10 22.31 -7.96
C LYS A 106 4.94 22.75 -7.06
N ASP A 107 4.23 21.80 -6.49
CA ASP A 107 2.96 22.00 -5.81
C ASP A 107 3.10 22.09 -4.28
N ARG A 108 4.34 22.07 -3.73
CA ARG A 108 4.53 22.24 -2.28
C ARG A 108 4.03 23.61 -1.82
N VAL A 109 3.51 23.68 -0.61
CA VAL A 109 3.12 24.95 0.00
C VAL A 109 4.38 25.75 0.33
N LYS A 110 4.54 26.91 -0.32
CA LYS A 110 5.75 27.73 -0.18
C LYS A 110 5.74 28.59 1.07
N ASN A 111 4.55 28.96 1.54
CA ASN A 111 4.39 29.84 2.69
C ASN A 111 3.56 29.12 3.77
N THR A 112 4.23 28.71 4.83
CA THR A 112 3.60 28.00 5.97
C THR A 112 2.56 28.86 6.69
N SER A 113 2.65 30.19 6.62
CA SER A 113 1.68 31.10 7.23
C SER A 113 0.30 31.10 6.52
N GLU A 114 0.19 30.47 5.36
CA GLU A 114 -1.09 30.28 4.68
C GLU A 114 -1.87 29.06 5.17
N ILE A 115 -1.24 28.21 6.00
CA ILE A 115 -1.88 27.03 6.59
C ILE A 115 -2.24 27.37 8.04
N TYR A 116 -3.52 27.28 8.33
CA TYR A 116 -4.06 27.49 9.67
C TYR A 116 -4.53 26.17 10.24
N GLU A 117 -4.36 26.01 11.52
CA GLU A 117 -4.80 24.85 12.28
C GLU A 117 -5.90 25.27 13.25
N THR A 118 -6.90 24.42 13.37
CA THR A 118 -7.91 24.57 14.41
C THR A 118 -8.30 23.20 14.94
N VAL A 119 -8.74 23.15 16.17
CA VAL A 119 -9.22 21.95 16.82
C VAL A 119 -10.72 22.11 17.07
N VAL A 120 -11.47 21.09 16.75
CA VAL A 120 -12.90 21.03 17.02
C VAL A 120 -13.24 19.78 17.82
N ARG A 121 -14.27 19.87 18.64
CA ARG A 121 -14.88 18.73 19.31
C ARG A 121 -16.25 18.43 18.74
N VAL A 122 -16.58 17.14 18.65
CA VAL A 122 -17.88 16.67 18.15
C VAL A 122 -18.35 15.57 19.09
N LYS A 123 -19.61 15.65 19.53
CA LYS A 123 -20.22 14.61 20.38
C LYS A 123 -20.87 13.54 19.52
N LEU A 124 -20.66 12.28 19.88
CA LEU A 124 -21.31 11.12 19.28
C LEU A 124 -21.80 10.20 20.40
N GLY A 125 -23.09 10.22 20.68
CA GLY A 125 -23.66 9.56 21.86
C GLY A 125 -23.10 10.13 23.17
N SER A 126 -22.48 9.27 23.99
CA SER A 126 -21.81 9.66 25.24
C SER A 126 -20.38 10.15 25.03
N ASP A 127 -19.78 9.89 23.88
CA ASP A 127 -18.38 10.15 23.63
C ASP A 127 -18.15 11.53 22.97
N THR A 128 -17.02 12.11 23.26
CA THR A 128 -16.57 13.37 22.62
C THR A 128 -15.30 13.12 21.86
N PHE A 129 -15.32 13.42 20.57
CA PHE A 129 -14.18 13.29 19.67
C PHE A 129 -13.52 14.63 19.45
N LYS A 130 -12.21 14.66 19.59
CA LYS A 130 -11.36 15.79 19.24
C LYS A 130 -10.85 15.59 17.82
N LEU A 131 -11.13 16.53 16.94
CA LEU A 131 -10.68 16.48 15.56
C LEU A 131 -9.76 17.66 15.28
N TYR A 132 -8.73 17.40 14.50
CA TYR A 132 -7.71 18.34 14.11
C TYR A 132 -7.93 18.75 12.67
N VAL A 133 -7.99 20.03 12.39
CA VAL A 133 -8.42 20.58 11.11
C VAL A 133 -7.33 21.48 10.55
N ILE A 134 -6.86 21.20 9.35
CA ILE A 134 -6.04 22.13 8.57
C ILE A 134 -6.92 22.91 7.62
N LEU A 135 -6.73 24.22 7.62
CA LEU A 135 -7.36 25.19 6.74
C LEU A 135 -6.29 25.86 5.91
N GLY A 136 -6.56 26.07 4.63
CA GLY A 136 -5.62 26.77 3.75
C GLY A 136 -6.26 27.18 2.43
N PRO A 137 -5.60 28.02 1.62
CA PRO A 137 -6.08 28.37 0.30
C PRO A 137 -6.40 27.14 -0.54
N ALA A 138 -7.52 27.17 -1.26
CA ALA A 138 -7.90 26.10 -2.18
C ALA A 138 -6.81 25.84 -3.26
N ALA A 139 -5.99 26.85 -3.59
CA ALA A 139 -4.83 26.72 -4.47
C ALA A 139 -3.79 25.72 -3.95
N ASN A 140 -3.68 25.53 -2.62
CA ASN A 140 -2.75 24.59 -1.98
C ASN A 140 -3.34 23.16 -1.86
N ARG A 141 -4.59 22.92 -2.33
CA ARG A 141 -5.30 21.65 -2.19
C ARG A 141 -4.48 20.47 -2.73
N LYS A 142 -3.82 20.62 -3.88
CA LYS A 142 -3.03 19.54 -4.49
C LYS A 142 -1.86 19.11 -3.61
N ALA A 143 -1.11 20.07 -3.07
CA ALA A 143 -0.03 19.80 -2.13
C ALA A 143 -0.52 19.11 -0.85
N MET A 144 -1.65 19.57 -0.31
CA MET A 144 -2.27 18.99 0.89
C MET A 144 -2.79 17.57 0.65
N VAL A 145 -3.44 17.32 -0.49
CA VAL A 145 -3.91 15.97 -0.87
C VAL A 145 -2.74 15.00 -1.01
N PHE A 146 -1.62 15.43 -1.62
CA PHE A 146 -0.45 14.59 -1.73
C PHE A 146 0.15 14.24 -0.35
N SER A 147 0.22 15.21 0.57
CA SER A 147 0.67 14.97 1.93
C SER A 147 -0.31 14.09 2.73
N TRP A 148 -1.62 14.25 2.52
CA TRP A 148 -2.64 13.31 3.01
C TRP A 148 -2.38 11.87 2.55
N GLN A 149 -2.07 11.68 1.27
CA GLN A 149 -1.76 10.37 0.70
C GLN A 149 -0.53 9.73 1.34
N LEU A 150 0.51 10.52 1.58
CA LEU A 150 1.77 10.03 2.11
C LEU A 150 1.63 9.60 3.57
N VAL A 151 1.13 10.49 4.43
CA VAL A 151 0.95 10.22 5.86
C VAL A 151 -0.11 9.14 6.10
N GLY A 152 -1.18 9.12 5.30
CA GLY A 152 -2.16 8.05 5.25
C GLY A 152 -3.11 7.94 6.44
N SER A 153 -3.21 8.99 7.29
CA SER A 153 -3.93 9.01 8.56
C SER A 153 -5.10 10.01 8.63
N GLY A 154 -5.65 10.41 7.48
CA GLY A 154 -6.87 11.22 7.46
C GLY A 154 -8.10 10.48 7.99
N ALA A 155 -9.16 11.22 8.27
CA ALA A 155 -10.42 10.64 8.75
C ALA A 155 -10.89 9.48 7.86
N SER A 156 -11.26 8.35 8.47
CA SER A 156 -11.79 7.20 7.74
C SER A 156 -13.23 7.43 7.27
N THR A 157 -13.69 6.63 6.32
CA THR A 157 -15.08 6.73 5.82
C THR A 157 -16.09 6.41 6.91
N ARG A 158 -15.80 5.46 7.82
CA ARG A 158 -16.70 5.10 8.93
C ARG A 158 -16.70 6.18 10.02
N LEU A 159 -15.55 6.76 10.33
CA LEU A 159 -15.49 7.90 11.24
C LEU A 159 -16.29 9.09 10.67
N ALA A 160 -16.10 9.38 9.38
CA ALA A 160 -16.82 10.45 8.71
C ALA A 160 -18.33 10.22 8.67
N GLU A 161 -18.78 8.99 8.37
CA GLU A 161 -20.20 8.63 8.39
C GLU A 161 -20.81 8.78 9.77
N ALA A 162 -20.10 8.34 10.81
CA ALA A 162 -20.58 8.44 12.20
C ALA A 162 -20.71 9.91 12.67
N LEU A 163 -19.75 10.77 12.31
CA LEU A 163 -19.71 12.15 12.81
C LEU A 163 -20.53 13.13 11.96
N LEU A 164 -20.74 12.85 10.67
CA LEU A 164 -21.41 13.78 9.76
C LEU A 164 -22.79 14.27 10.24
N PRO A 165 -23.69 13.43 10.79
CA PRO A 165 -24.99 13.87 11.31
C PRO A 165 -24.87 14.83 12.51
N GLU A 166 -23.78 14.71 13.27
CA GLU A 166 -23.60 15.43 14.54
C GLU A 166 -22.96 16.83 14.36
N ILE A 167 -22.41 17.13 13.17
CA ILE A 167 -21.66 18.36 12.93
C ILE A 167 -22.50 19.62 13.18
N GLU A 168 -23.74 19.66 12.70
CA GLU A 168 -24.59 20.86 12.85
C GLU A 168 -25.01 21.08 14.31
N THR A 169 -25.18 20.03 15.08
CA THR A 169 -25.75 20.08 16.44
C THR A 169 -24.67 20.13 17.54
N SER A 170 -23.54 19.47 17.33
CA SER A 170 -22.58 19.23 18.41
C SER A 170 -21.16 19.73 18.15
N LEU A 171 -20.84 20.20 16.92
CA LEU A 171 -19.50 20.72 16.65
C LEU A 171 -19.27 22.06 17.39
N GLU A 172 -18.20 22.09 18.17
CA GLU A 172 -17.69 23.27 18.85
C GLU A 172 -16.20 23.48 18.56
N VAL A 173 -15.78 24.74 18.39
CA VAL A 173 -14.36 25.07 18.24
C VAL A 173 -13.70 25.03 19.62
N VAL A 174 -12.58 24.33 19.72
CA VAL A 174 -11.79 24.27 20.94
C VAL A 174 -11.03 25.59 21.06
N GLY A 175 -11.41 26.43 22.02
CA GLY A 175 -10.70 27.67 22.34
C GLY A 175 -9.32 27.36 22.98
N ALA A 176 -8.34 28.19 22.72
CA ALA A 176 -7.03 28.07 23.38
C ALA A 176 -7.21 28.25 24.90
N GLY A 177 -7.25 27.16 25.67
CA GLY A 177 -7.22 27.18 27.14
C GLY A 177 -8.44 26.66 27.90
N GLY A 178 -9.37 25.93 27.25
CA GLY A 178 -10.41 25.21 27.97
C GLY A 178 -9.81 24.04 28.78
N GLU A 179 -9.93 24.03 30.12
CA GLU A 179 -9.43 22.94 30.96
C GLU A 179 -10.07 21.58 30.56
N GLU A 180 -11.33 21.57 30.15
CA GLU A 180 -12.04 20.36 29.67
C GLU A 180 -11.42 19.79 28.39
N ASP A 181 -10.90 20.64 27.51
CA ASP A 181 -10.30 20.20 26.24
C ASP A 181 -8.93 19.55 26.42
N LEU A 182 -8.22 19.91 27.50
CA LEU A 182 -6.94 19.28 27.89
C LEU A 182 -7.14 17.83 28.40
N LEU A 183 -8.36 17.50 28.83
CA LEU A 183 -8.67 16.15 29.33
C LEU A 183 -9.08 15.18 28.21
N LEU A 184 -9.40 15.68 27.01
CA LEU A 184 -9.72 14.81 25.88
C LEU A 184 -8.43 14.18 25.32
N PRO A 185 -8.46 12.87 24.98
CA PRO A 185 -7.30 12.20 24.41
C PRO A 185 -6.88 12.83 23.07
N GLU A 186 -5.59 12.80 22.77
CA GLU A 186 -5.04 13.30 21.50
C GLU A 186 -5.20 12.31 20.33
N GLY A 187 -5.89 11.20 20.54
CA GLY A 187 -6.24 10.20 19.53
C GLY A 187 -7.65 9.69 19.76
N LEU A 188 -8.06 8.75 18.95
CA LEU A 188 -9.36 8.09 19.09
C LEU A 188 -9.35 7.12 20.28
N PRO A 189 -10.49 6.92 20.98
CA PRO A 189 -10.57 5.93 22.04
C PRO A 189 -10.37 4.52 21.48
N GLU A 190 -9.67 3.68 22.22
CA GLU A 190 -9.60 2.24 21.95
C GLU A 190 -10.78 1.52 22.63
N ASP A 191 -11.27 0.47 21.98
CA ASP A 191 -12.32 -0.40 22.49
C ASP A 191 -11.93 -1.90 22.40
N HIS A 192 -12.87 -2.77 22.68
CA HIS A 192 -12.70 -4.22 22.60
C HIS A 192 -12.28 -4.71 21.19
N SER A 193 -12.63 -3.99 20.12
CA SER A 193 -12.28 -4.37 18.75
C SER A 193 -10.78 -4.22 18.49
N HIS A 194 -10.14 -3.22 19.07
CA HIS A 194 -8.69 -3.04 19.00
C HIS A 194 -7.95 -4.19 19.72
N VAL A 195 -8.44 -4.57 20.90
CA VAL A 195 -7.91 -5.71 21.66
C VAL A 195 -8.08 -7.01 20.87
N ALA A 196 -9.26 -7.23 20.29
CA ALA A 196 -9.54 -8.39 19.45
C ALA A 196 -8.66 -8.44 18.20
N LEU A 197 -8.41 -7.30 17.58
CA LEU A 197 -7.55 -7.20 16.38
C LEU A 197 -6.09 -7.52 16.71
N ARG A 198 -5.53 -6.96 17.80
CA ARG A 198 -4.18 -7.33 18.28
C ARG A 198 -4.08 -8.81 18.58
N ARG A 199 -5.08 -9.37 19.27
CA ARG A 199 -5.13 -10.81 19.56
C ARG A 199 -5.15 -11.64 18.30
N ARG A 200 -5.97 -11.26 17.31
CA ARG A 200 -6.06 -11.96 16.03
C ARG A 200 -4.73 -11.95 15.27
N ILE A 201 -4.02 -10.83 15.24
CA ILE A 201 -2.70 -10.73 14.61
C ILE A 201 -1.70 -11.63 15.36
N LEU A 202 -1.70 -11.59 16.69
CA LEU A 202 -0.87 -12.45 17.52
C LEU A 202 -1.10 -13.94 17.23
N ASP A 203 -2.37 -14.37 17.20
CA ASP A 203 -2.74 -15.76 16.93
C ASP A 203 -2.25 -16.21 15.53
N LEU A 204 -2.33 -15.34 14.53
CA LEU A 204 -1.81 -15.61 13.18
C LEU A 204 -0.28 -15.72 13.16
N LEU A 205 0.43 -14.86 13.87
CA LEU A 205 1.89 -14.89 13.96
C LEU A 205 2.40 -16.11 14.73
N GLN A 206 1.68 -16.55 15.75
CA GLN A 206 2.00 -17.73 16.56
C GLN A 206 1.51 -19.04 15.93
N ARG A 207 0.69 -18.97 14.86
CA ARG A 207 0.16 -20.14 14.17
C ARG A 207 1.25 -20.80 13.32
N SER A 208 1.57 -22.07 13.62
CA SER A 208 2.54 -22.85 12.84
C SER A 208 3.83 -22.08 12.49
N PRO A 209 4.55 -21.54 13.49
CA PRO A 209 5.76 -20.75 13.24
C PRO A 209 6.93 -21.65 12.84
N ILE A 210 7.91 -21.07 12.14
CA ILE A 210 9.20 -21.74 11.83
C ILE A 210 9.99 -21.98 13.13
N ASP A 211 9.92 -21.01 14.06
CA ASP A 211 10.56 -21.08 15.37
C ASP A 211 9.53 -20.81 16.47
N ALA A 212 9.05 -21.88 17.10
CA ALA A 212 8.03 -21.81 18.15
C ALA A 212 8.51 -21.05 19.40
N ALA A 213 9.79 -21.14 19.74
CA ALA A 213 10.33 -20.48 20.94
C ALA A 213 10.38 -18.94 20.73
N ARG A 214 10.67 -18.48 19.52
CA ARG A 214 10.61 -17.06 19.17
C ARG A 214 9.19 -16.55 19.15
N ALA A 215 8.30 -17.23 18.45
CA ALA A 215 6.90 -16.83 18.35
C ALA A 215 6.20 -16.78 19.71
N ALA A 216 6.55 -17.66 20.65
CA ALA A 216 5.99 -17.67 22.00
C ALA A 216 6.36 -16.45 22.86
N GLN A 217 7.37 -15.67 22.46
CA GLN A 217 7.77 -14.44 23.15
C GLN A 217 6.86 -13.26 22.83
N LEU A 218 6.21 -13.27 21.65
CA LEU A 218 5.38 -12.17 21.17
C LEU A 218 4.15 -11.97 22.08
N ARG A 219 3.80 -10.72 22.34
CA ARG A 219 2.68 -10.30 23.19
C ARG A 219 1.78 -9.31 22.44
N PRO A 220 0.53 -9.10 22.84
CA PRO A 220 -0.35 -8.08 22.24
C PRO A 220 0.25 -6.67 22.27
N ASP A 221 1.03 -6.34 23.29
CA ASP A 221 1.67 -5.03 23.46
C ASP A 221 2.83 -4.79 22.50
N ASP A 222 3.31 -5.82 21.81
CA ASP A 222 4.27 -5.69 20.71
C ASP A 222 3.60 -5.28 19.38
N ILE A 223 2.25 -5.18 19.35
CA ILE A 223 1.45 -4.96 18.14
C ILE A 223 0.79 -3.58 18.20
N TYR A 224 1.21 -2.69 17.33
CA TYR A 224 0.69 -1.34 17.16
C TYR A 224 -0.24 -1.28 15.96
N LEU A 225 -1.43 -0.68 16.13
CA LEU A 225 -2.47 -0.58 15.10
C LEU A 225 -2.53 0.85 14.55
N TYR A 226 -2.79 0.95 13.24
CA TYR A 226 -2.84 2.21 12.51
C TYR A 226 -3.98 2.23 11.49
N PRO A 227 -4.48 3.43 11.09
CA PRO A 227 -5.62 3.54 10.15
C PRO A 227 -5.25 3.13 8.72
N SER A 228 -3.97 2.98 8.39
CA SER A 228 -3.52 2.49 7.08
C SER A 228 -2.12 1.87 7.15
N GLY A 229 -1.75 1.09 6.13
CA GLY A 229 -0.38 0.59 5.98
C GLY A 229 0.64 1.72 5.85
N MET A 230 0.30 2.84 5.17
CA MET A 230 1.21 3.99 5.08
C MET A 230 1.43 4.67 6.42
N THR A 231 0.38 4.84 7.23
CA THR A 231 0.55 5.36 8.59
C THR A 231 1.47 4.46 9.42
N ALA A 232 1.32 3.14 9.31
CA ALA A 232 2.22 2.20 9.97
C ALA A 232 3.69 2.39 9.52
N ILE A 233 3.94 2.57 8.22
CA ILE A 233 5.28 2.83 7.67
C ILE A 233 5.83 4.17 8.18
N VAL A 234 5.04 5.24 8.12
CA VAL A 234 5.47 6.59 8.52
C VAL A 234 5.79 6.64 10.00
N ARG A 235 4.91 6.12 10.86
CA ARG A 235 5.11 6.10 12.32
C ARG A 235 6.29 5.21 12.73
N ASN A 236 6.45 4.07 12.08
CA ASN A 236 7.60 3.20 12.29
C ASN A 236 8.92 3.87 11.84
N HIS A 237 8.92 4.56 10.69
CA HIS A 237 10.06 5.34 10.23
C HIS A 237 10.48 6.40 11.25
N GLU A 238 9.53 7.18 11.75
CA GLU A 238 9.78 8.22 12.75
C GLU A 238 10.39 7.66 14.04
N ALA A 239 9.82 6.56 14.53
CA ALA A 239 10.33 5.90 15.73
C ALA A 239 11.76 5.35 15.53
N LEU A 240 12.03 4.75 14.36
CA LEU A 240 13.34 4.21 14.02
C LEU A 240 14.40 5.31 13.88
N VAL A 241 14.09 6.40 13.17
CA VAL A 241 15.01 7.53 13.02
C VAL A 241 15.25 8.26 14.35
N ALA A 242 14.23 8.38 15.20
CA ALA A 242 14.37 8.93 16.55
C ALA A 242 15.25 8.02 17.44
N TYR A 243 15.09 6.70 17.34
CA TYR A 243 15.90 5.73 18.05
C TYR A 243 17.34 5.67 17.56
N ARG A 244 17.53 5.66 16.23
CA ARG A 244 18.83 5.50 15.57
C ARG A 244 18.91 6.43 14.37
N PRO A 245 19.34 7.70 14.54
CA PRO A 245 19.52 8.63 13.42
C PRO A 245 20.52 8.10 12.39
N GLY A 246 20.25 8.34 11.10
CA GLY A 246 21.10 7.91 9.99
C GLY A 246 20.32 7.64 8.73
N LYS A 247 21.01 7.21 7.66
CA LYS A 247 20.39 6.86 6.38
C LYS A 247 19.50 5.65 6.49
N VAL A 248 18.41 5.64 5.73
CA VAL A 248 17.59 4.45 5.50
C VAL A 248 18.21 3.62 4.38
N LEU A 249 18.48 2.34 4.63
CA LEU A 249 18.84 1.38 3.60
C LEU A 249 17.56 0.74 3.03
N CYS A 250 17.18 1.11 1.81
CA CYS A 250 15.97 0.60 1.15
C CYS A 250 16.36 -0.41 0.06
N LEU A 251 15.74 -1.59 0.08
CA LEU A 251 16.12 -2.70 -0.79
C LEU A 251 14.93 -3.16 -1.65
N GLY A 252 15.23 -3.42 -2.94
CA GLY A 252 14.26 -3.96 -3.90
C GLY A 252 13.21 -2.95 -4.35
N ALA A 253 12.22 -3.44 -5.08
CA ALA A 253 11.03 -2.66 -5.39
C ALA A 253 10.20 -2.49 -4.12
N VAL A 254 9.83 -1.24 -3.82
CA VAL A 254 8.95 -0.91 -2.69
C VAL A 254 7.80 -0.03 -3.19
N PHE A 255 6.71 -0.01 -2.46
CA PHE A 255 5.56 0.84 -2.78
C PHE A 255 5.98 2.30 -2.94
N LYS A 256 5.47 2.98 -3.98
CA LYS A 256 5.94 4.32 -4.36
C LYS A 256 5.87 5.35 -3.22
N HIS A 257 4.80 5.34 -2.42
CA HIS A 257 4.72 6.28 -1.30
C HIS A 257 5.70 5.95 -0.17
N THR A 258 6.09 4.69 0.01
CA THR A 258 7.20 4.32 0.91
C THR A 258 8.52 4.89 0.42
N TRP A 259 8.78 4.79 -0.89
CA TRP A 259 9.93 5.42 -1.54
C TRP A 259 9.96 6.93 -1.30
N ILE A 260 8.84 7.62 -1.59
CA ILE A 260 8.70 9.07 -1.40
C ILE A 260 8.91 9.44 0.07
N GLN A 261 8.34 8.67 1.01
CA GLN A 261 8.54 8.90 2.43
C GLN A 261 10.02 8.91 2.80
N PHE A 262 10.81 7.96 2.30
CA PHE A 262 12.24 7.88 2.64
C PHE A 262 13.09 8.94 1.93
N THR A 263 12.68 9.41 0.77
CA THR A 263 13.39 10.48 0.04
C THR A 263 13.04 11.88 0.52
N GLU A 264 11.82 12.10 1.02
CA GLU A 264 11.28 13.42 1.38
C GLU A 264 11.14 13.63 2.90
N SER A 265 11.55 12.67 3.74
CA SER A 265 11.39 12.74 5.20
C SER A 265 12.35 13.71 5.92
N GLY A 266 13.33 14.26 5.21
CA GLY A 266 14.29 15.21 5.81
C GLY A 266 15.33 14.60 6.76
N CYS A 267 15.40 13.26 6.87
CA CYS A 267 16.50 12.55 7.55
C CYS A 267 17.75 12.52 6.66
N ASP A 268 18.83 11.83 7.09
CA ASP A 268 20.10 11.71 6.33
C ASP A 268 19.95 11.09 4.93
N GLY A 269 18.72 10.95 4.45
CA GLY A 269 18.38 10.43 3.15
C GLY A 269 18.26 8.91 3.11
N MET A 270 18.15 8.39 1.90
CA MET A 270 18.00 6.97 1.61
C MET A 270 19.13 6.47 0.71
N LYS A 271 19.64 5.29 0.98
CA LYS A 271 20.44 4.50 0.04
C LYS A 271 19.59 3.37 -0.49
N HIS A 272 19.43 3.30 -1.80
CA HIS A 272 18.63 2.27 -2.45
C HIS A 272 19.47 1.32 -3.29
N PHE A 273 19.14 0.01 -3.18
CA PHE A 273 19.62 -1.05 -4.05
C PHE A 273 18.41 -1.82 -4.58
N GLY A 274 18.08 -1.64 -5.87
CA GLY A 274 16.84 -2.17 -6.44
C GLY A 274 16.87 -3.63 -6.86
N ALA A 275 18.03 -4.11 -7.32
CA ALA A 275 18.17 -5.40 -8.01
C ALA A 275 18.43 -6.57 -7.04
N CYS A 276 17.51 -6.82 -6.11
CA CYS A 276 17.65 -7.89 -5.09
C CYS A 276 17.76 -9.33 -5.66
N GLN A 277 17.48 -9.52 -6.94
CA GLN A 277 17.60 -10.78 -7.66
C GLN A 277 18.98 -11.04 -8.26
N ASP A 278 19.88 -10.05 -8.27
CA ASP A 278 21.20 -10.18 -8.88
C ASP A 278 22.19 -10.90 -7.95
N ASP A 279 23.11 -11.65 -8.53
CA ASP A 279 24.03 -12.51 -7.77
C ASP A 279 25.01 -11.71 -6.91
N ASP A 280 25.36 -10.49 -7.31
CA ASP A 280 26.27 -9.59 -6.60
C ASP A 280 25.58 -8.58 -5.66
N PHE A 281 24.25 -8.63 -5.56
CA PHE A 281 23.45 -7.70 -4.77
C PHE A 281 23.94 -7.57 -3.31
N LEU A 282 24.09 -8.70 -2.62
CA LEU A 282 24.54 -8.71 -1.23
C LEU A 282 25.99 -8.24 -1.07
N TYR A 283 26.82 -8.48 -2.06
CA TYR A 283 28.19 -7.96 -2.09
C TYR A 283 28.18 -6.43 -2.18
N GLN A 284 27.43 -5.87 -3.12
CA GLN A 284 27.29 -4.41 -3.27
C GLN A 284 26.75 -3.74 -1.99
N VAL A 285 25.74 -4.34 -1.35
CA VAL A 285 25.21 -3.85 -0.06
C VAL A 285 26.29 -3.91 1.02
N GLY A 286 27.02 -5.03 1.10
CA GLY A 286 28.10 -5.22 2.08
C GLY A 286 29.25 -4.22 1.92
N GLU A 287 29.69 -3.97 0.69
CA GLU A 287 30.74 -2.98 0.39
C GLU A 287 30.31 -1.56 0.82
N TRP A 288 29.05 -1.18 0.49
CA TRP A 288 28.54 0.11 0.91
C TRP A 288 28.45 0.23 2.44
N LEU A 289 27.95 -0.79 3.14
CA LEU A 289 27.87 -0.83 4.59
C LEU A 289 29.26 -0.71 5.24
N GLU A 290 30.27 -1.37 4.67
CA GLU A 290 31.64 -1.31 5.16
C GLU A 290 32.21 0.11 5.05
N VAL A 291 31.91 0.85 3.96
CA VAL A 291 32.32 2.24 3.78
C VAL A 291 31.61 3.13 4.81
N GLU A 292 30.29 3.02 4.97
CA GLU A 292 29.56 3.82 5.97
C GLU A 292 30.11 3.56 7.39
N TYR A 293 30.37 2.30 7.74
CA TYR A 293 30.92 1.91 9.03
C TYR A 293 32.31 2.51 9.30
N ARG A 294 33.23 2.42 8.31
CA ARG A 294 34.59 2.97 8.45
C ARG A 294 34.60 4.49 8.59
N GLU A 295 33.65 5.16 7.96
CA GLU A 295 33.48 6.61 8.04
C GLU A 295 32.67 7.08 9.25
N GLY A 296 32.26 6.15 10.12
CA GLY A 296 31.50 6.45 11.35
C GLY A 296 30.06 6.88 11.08
N ARG A 297 29.53 6.66 9.87
CA ARG A 297 28.13 6.96 9.54
C ARG A 297 27.23 5.80 9.90
N GLN A 298 26.12 6.10 10.53
CA GLN A 298 25.13 5.10 10.92
C GLN A 298 24.09 4.86 9.83
N VAL A 299 23.70 3.60 9.67
CA VAL A 299 22.46 3.21 8.99
C VAL A 299 21.36 3.17 10.03
N SER A 300 20.29 3.92 9.81
CA SER A 300 19.15 3.96 10.74
C SER A 300 18.49 2.60 10.84
N TYR A 301 18.06 2.07 9.70
CA TYR A 301 17.49 0.73 9.57
C TYR A 301 17.49 0.30 8.09
N CYS A 302 17.29 -0.99 7.85
CA CYS A 302 17.04 -1.54 6.52
C CYS A 302 15.55 -1.82 6.33
N PHE A 303 14.98 -1.40 5.20
CA PHE A 303 13.58 -1.65 4.83
C PHE A 303 13.50 -2.38 3.49
N LEU A 304 12.61 -3.38 3.43
CA LEU A 304 12.24 -4.05 2.18
C LEU A 304 10.83 -4.65 2.27
N GLU A 305 10.21 -4.89 1.11
CA GLU A 305 9.00 -5.70 0.98
C GLU A 305 9.35 -7.17 0.70
N PHE A 306 8.60 -8.09 1.29
CA PHE A 306 8.86 -9.52 1.11
C PHE A 306 7.58 -10.34 0.91
N PRO A 307 7.32 -10.82 -0.34
CA PRO A 307 8.02 -10.44 -1.58
C PRO A 307 7.69 -9.00 -2.01
N SER A 308 8.52 -8.44 -2.89
CA SER A 308 8.36 -7.07 -3.38
C SER A 308 7.14 -6.90 -4.30
N ASN A 309 6.55 -5.71 -4.32
CA ASN A 309 5.48 -5.32 -5.22
C ASN A 309 6.01 -4.28 -6.25
N PRO A 310 5.82 -4.48 -7.56
CA PRO A 310 4.96 -5.49 -8.22
C PRO A 310 5.72 -6.73 -8.74
N ILE A 311 7.04 -6.81 -8.57
CA ILE A 311 7.89 -7.78 -9.28
C ILE A 311 8.11 -9.10 -8.53
N LEU A 312 7.55 -9.26 -7.33
CA LEU A 312 7.55 -10.50 -6.53
C LEU A 312 8.95 -11.08 -6.26
N VAL A 313 9.99 -10.26 -6.29
CA VAL A 313 11.35 -10.64 -5.90
C VAL A 313 11.43 -10.78 -4.39
N SER A 314 12.07 -11.85 -3.93
CA SER A 314 12.29 -12.15 -2.50
C SER A 314 13.79 -12.12 -2.22
N ALA A 315 14.27 -11.11 -1.48
CA ALA A 315 15.66 -10.98 -1.10
C ALA A 315 16.12 -12.11 -0.16
N ASP A 316 17.43 -12.39 -0.11
CA ASP A 316 17.99 -13.32 0.88
C ASP A 316 18.00 -12.69 2.28
N LEU A 317 16.88 -12.83 3.01
CA LEU A 317 16.73 -12.29 4.36
C LEU A 317 17.70 -12.90 5.38
N LYS A 318 18.14 -14.16 5.18
CA LYS A 318 19.10 -14.79 6.10
C LYS A 318 20.46 -14.12 6.03
N SER A 319 20.92 -13.80 4.84
CA SER A 319 22.18 -13.08 4.63
C SER A 319 22.06 -11.60 5.02
N LEU A 320 20.92 -10.95 4.75
CA LEU A 320 20.62 -9.60 5.22
C LEU A 320 20.61 -9.52 6.75
N ARG A 321 20.06 -10.52 7.45
CA ARG A 321 20.11 -10.59 8.93
C ARG A 321 21.54 -10.58 9.45
N LYS A 322 22.45 -11.35 8.82
CA LYS A 322 23.88 -11.35 9.21
C LYS A 322 24.54 -9.98 9.03
N LEU A 323 24.19 -9.26 7.95
CA LEU A 323 24.68 -7.89 7.73
C LEU A 323 24.10 -6.93 8.78
N ALA A 324 22.82 -7.05 9.07
CA ALA A 324 22.17 -6.24 10.09
C ALA A 324 22.77 -6.47 11.48
N ASP A 325 23.06 -7.71 11.85
CA ASP A 325 23.75 -8.05 13.11
C ASP A 325 25.18 -7.51 13.14
N LYS A 326 25.92 -7.63 12.02
CA LYS A 326 27.31 -7.13 11.93
C LYS A 326 27.41 -5.61 12.09
N TYR A 327 26.51 -4.86 11.45
CA TYR A 327 26.54 -3.40 11.44
C TYR A 327 25.58 -2.74 12.43
N GLY A 328 24.80 -3.54 13.17
CA GLY A 328 23.97 -3.11 14.30
C GLY A 328 22.76 -2.26 13.91
N PHE A 329 22.09 -2.52 12.80
CA PHE A 329 20.87 -1.83 12.40
C PHE A 329 19.63 -2.73 12.40
N PRO A 330 18.42 -2.20 12.72
CA PRO A 330 17.18 -2.97 12.65
C PRO A 330 16.83 -3.38 11.21
N LEU A 331 16.29 -4.60 11.04
CA LEU A 331 15.72 -5.08 9.80
C LEU A 331 14.21 -5.00 9.85
N VAL A 332 13.62 -4.14 9.01
CA VAL A 332 12.18 -3.91 8.87
C VAL A 332 11.70 -4.58 7.60
N VAL A 333 10.71 -5.45 7.72
CA VAL A 333 10.17 -6.18 6.57
C VAL A 333 8.67 -5.92 6.46
N ASP A 334 8.24 -5.45 5.29
CA ASP A 334 6.82 -5.35 4.93
C ASP A 334 6.36 -6.68 4.33
N ASP A 335 5.45 -7.37 5.02
CA ASP A 335 4.92 -8.67 4.61
C ASP A 335 3.53 -8.58 3.95
N THR A 336 3.09 -7.39 3.59
CA THR A 336 1.75 -7.16 3.04
C THR A 336 1.38 -8.11 1.91
N VAL A 337 2.32 -8.42 1.02
CA VAL A 337 2.13 -9.37 -0.10
C VAL A 337 2.34 -10.81 0.35
N GLY A 338 3.37 -11.09 1.14
CA GLY A 338 3.66 -12.43 1.68
C GLY A 338 2.58 -12.95 2.61
N SER A 339 2.09 -12.09 3.47
CA SER A 339 0.96 -12.24 4.39
C SER A 339 1.22 -13.14 5.62
N PHE A 340 0.59 -12.83 6.74
CA PHE A 340 0.64 -13.66 7.97
C PHE A 340 0.18 -15.10 7.76
N ALA A 341 -0.62 -15.36 6.71
CA ALA A 341 -1.06 -16.70 6.40
C ALA A 341 0.07 -17.57 5.86
N ASN A 342 0.89 -17.03 4.96
CA ASN A 342 1.82 -17.81 4.16
C ASN A 342 3.24 -17.86 4.72
N ILE A 343 3.75 -16.74 5.29
CA ILE A 343 5.16 -16.62 5.69
C ILE A 343 5.33 -16.29 7.17
N ASP A 344 6.50 -16.66 7.70
CA ASP A 344 6.94 -16.33 9.06
C ASP A 344 8.27 -15.57 8.99
N LEU A 345 8.24 -14.30 9.37
CA LEU A 345 9.40 -13.41 9.37
C LEU A 345 10.02 -13.21 10.75
N LEU A 346 9.42 -13.76 11.83
CA LEU A 346 9.97 -13.68 13.18
C LEU A 346 11.41 -14.22 13.32
N PRO A 347 11.87 -15.20 12.51
CA PRO A 347 13.26 -15.63 12.56
C PRO A 347 14.29 -14.55 12.17
N VAL A 348 13.90 -13.50 11.44
CA VAL A 348 14.86 -12.54 10.83
C VAL A 348 14.54 -11.08 11.03
N ALA A 349 13.27 -10.68 11.11
CA ALA A 349 12.86 -9.28 11.19
C ALA A 349 12.87 -8.77 12.63
N ASP A 350 13.41 -7.55 12.85
CA ASP A 350 13.22 -6.81 14.10
C ASP A 350 11.82 -6.19 14.15
N VAL A 351 11.31 -5.76 13.00
CA VAL A 351 10.00 -5.15 12.86
C VAL A 351 9.31 -5.72 11.62
N ILE A 352 8.03 -6.09 11.78
CA ILE A 352 7.16 -6.49 10.67
C ILE A 352 6.11 -5.40 10.48
N VAL A 353 5.97 -4.89 9.25
CA VAL A 353 4.95 -3.91 8.88
C VAL A 353 3.97 -4.57 7.93
N THR A 354 2.67 -4.34 8.12
CA THR A 354 1.62 -4.96 7.29
C THR A 354 0.52 -3.97 6.99
N SER A 355 0.13 -3.87 5.72
CA SER A 355 -1.15 -3.25 5.36
C SER A 355 -2.30 -4.24 5.57
N LEU A 356 -3.03 -4.09 6.67
CA LEU A 356 -4.22 -4.91 6.98
C LEU A 356 -5.37 -4.70 5.98
N THR A 357 -5.30 -3.63 5.21
CA THR A 357 -6.21 -3.28 4.10
C THR A 357 -6.30 -4.37 3.04
N LYS A 358 -5.20 -5.13 2.84
CA LYS A 358 -5.01 -6.05 1.70
C LYS A 358 -5.63 -7.42 1.98
N SER A 359 -4.93 -8.50 1.74
CA SER A 359 -5.45 -9.85 1.93
C SER A 359 -5.93 -10.15 3.35
N PHE A 360 -5.42 -9.44 4.37
CA PHE A 360 -5.88 -9.59 5.75
C PHE A 360 -7.37 -9.25 5.88
N SER A 361 -7.82 -8.07 5.43
CA SER A 361 -9.24 -7.72 5.32
C SER A 361 -9.93 -8.48 4.18
N GLY A 362 -9.41 -8.35 2.96
CA GLY A 362 -9.81 -9.12 1.78
C GLY A 362 -11.09 -8.69 1.09
N TYR A 363 -11.88 -7.78 1.66
CA TYR A 363 -13.16 -7.35 1.10
C TYR A 363 -13.13 -5.95 0.48
N ALA A 364 -11.97 -5.29 0.53
CA ALA A 364 -11.74 -3.98 -0.09
C ALA A 364 -12.74 -2.90 0.37
N ASP A 365 -13.04 -2.87 1.67
CA ASP A 365 -14.02 -1.98 2.30
C ASP A 365 -13.52 -1.31 3.59
N VAL A 366 -12.27 -1.54 3.99
CA VAL A 366 -11.65 -0.96 5.18
C VAL A 366 -10.16 -0.77 5.00
N LEU A 367 -9.61 0.30 5.58
CA LEU A 367 -8.17 0.51 5.70
C LEU A 367 -7.68 0.08 7.07
N GLY A 368 -6.43 -0.36 7.13
CA GLY A 368 -5.72 -0.63 8.37
C GLY A 368 -4.25 -0.93 8.14
N GLY A 369 -3.46 -0.79 9.18
CA GLY A 369 -2.05 -1.14 9.21
C GLY A 369 -1.62 -1.65 10.56
N SER A 370 -0.53 -2.39 10.60
CA SER A 370 0.10 -2.82 11.85
C SER A 370 1.62 -2.74 11.79
N VAL A 371 2.22 -2.47 12.94
CA VAL A 371 3.64 -2.64 13.22
C VAL A 371 3.76 -3.67 14.33
N VAL A 372 4.57 -4.69 14.11
CA VAL A 372 4.87 -5.72 15.10
C VAL A 372 6.34 -5.63 15.45
N LEU A 373 6.65 -5.34 16.71
CA LEU A 373 8.00 -5.42 17.25
C LEU A 373 8.31 -6.86 17.65
N ASN A 374 9.48 -7.35 17.26
CA ASN A 374 9.86 -8.73 17.53
C ASN A 374 10.70 -8.85 18.81
N PRO A 375 10.12 -9.34 19.93
CA PRO A 375 10.86 -9.46 21.19
C PRO A 375 11.97 -10.51 21.14
N SER A 376 11.94 -11.44 20.17
CA SER A 376 13.03 -12.41 19.99
C SER A 376 14.27 -11.81 19.34
N MET A 377 14.25 -10.53 18.96
CA MET A 377 15.37 -9.70 18.51
C MET A 377 15.72 -8.65 19.58
N PRO A 378 16.34 -9.03 20.70
CA PRO A 378 16.44 -8.20 21.89
C PRO A 378 17.30 -6.95 21.72
N GLN A 379 18.19 -6.92 20.72
CA GLN A 379 19.12 -5.81 20.49
C GLN A 379 18.41 -4.46 20.33
N HIS A 380 17.29 -4.44 19.63
CA HIS A 380 16.56 -3.21 19.31
C HIS A 380 15.19 -3.13 20.00
N HIS A 381 14.58 -4.27 20.35
CA HIS A 381 13.21 -4.35 20.85
C HIS A 381 12.92 -3.39 22.02
N GLY A 382 13.71 -3.44 23.10
CA GLY A 382 13.42 -2.66 24.30
C GLY A 382 13.46 -1.14 24.09
N ALA A 383 14.35 -0.65 23.23
CA ALA A 383 14.42 0.76 22.90
C ALA A 383 13.30 1.19 21.96
N LEU A 384 13.04 0.43 20.90
CA LEU A 384 11.96 0.69 19.95
C LEU A 384 10.58 0.62 20.61
N SER A 385 10.37 -0.34 21.51
CA SER A 385 9.12 -0.45 22.29
C SER A 385 8.86 0.81 23.12
N ARG A 386 9.86 1.33 23.82
CA ARG A 386 9.72 2.59 24.57
C ARG A 386 9.43 3.77 23.64
N THR A 387 10.14 3.88 22.52
CA THR A 387 9.94 4.97 21.56
C THR A 387 8.54 4.94 20.97
N LEU A 388 8.12 3.78 20.44
CA LEU A 388 6.78 3.63 19.88
C LEU A 388 5.69 3.85 20.94
N ALA A 389 5.80 3.28 22.12
CA ALA A 389 4.82 3.47 23.19
C ALA A 389 4.66 4.95 23.60
N SER A 390 5.75 5.73 23.59
CA SER A 390 5.69 7.17 23.89
C SER A 390 5.03 8.00 22.79
N GLN A 391 5.16 7.59 21.53
CA GLN A 391 4.68 8.31 20.36
C GLN A 391 3.33 7.81 19.84
N HIS A 392 2.97 6.55 20.12
CA HIS A 392 1.74 5.96 19.61
C HIS A 392 0.50 6.65 20.15
N ARG A 393 -0.36 7.09 19.26
CA ARG A 393 -1.73 7.54 19.53
C ARG A 393 -2.65 6.70 18.67
N ASN A 394 -3.76 6.25 19.22
CA ASN A 394 -4.71 5.50 18.41
C ASN A 394 -5.39 6.41 17.37
N GLU A 395 -5.19 6.10 16.11
CA GLU A 395 -5.79 6.78 14.95
C GLU A 395 -6.80 5.88 14.22
N LEU A 396 -6.90 4.61 14.61
CA LEU A 396 -7.83 3.64 14.02
C LEU A 396 -9.19 3.79 14.70
N PHE A 397 -10.24 4.08 13.92
CA PHE A 397 -11.58 4.18 14.46
C PHE A 397 -12.14 2.80 14.87
N ALA A 398 -12.90 2.74 15.97
CA ALA A 398 -13.40 1.49 16.53
C ALA A 398 -14.19 0.64 15.53
N ALA A 399 -15.05 1.28 14.70
CA ALA A 399 -15.81 0.56 13.69
C ALA A 399 -14.92 0.01 12.55
N ASP A 400 -13.78 0.67 12.23
CA ASP A 400 -12.82 0.13 11.28
C ASP A 400 -12.08 -1.06 11.88
N ALA A 401 -11.69 -1.00 13.16
CA ALA A 401 -11.09 -2.13 13.87
C ALA A 401 -12.05 -3.33 13.92
N ALA A 402 -13.33 -3.11 14.25
CA ALA A 402 -14.37 -4.13 14.25
C ALA A 402 -14.55 -4.77 12.86
N THR A 403 -14.53 -3.97 11.81
CA THR A 403 -14.62 -4.46 10.43
C THR A 403 -13.42 -5.32 10.06
N LEU A 404 -12.19 -4.91 10.44
CA LEU A 404 -10.97 -5.70 10.22
C LEU A 404 -11.05 -7.07 10.91
N VAL A 405 -11.56 -7.12 12.15
CA VAL A 405 -11.77 -8.38 12.87
C VAL A 405 -12.79 -9.26 12.16
N SER A 406 -13.95 -8.70 11.80
CA SER A 406 -15.01 -9.42 11.10
C SER A 406 -14.54 -9.98 9.76
N ASN A 407 -13.90 -9.14 8.94
CA ASN A 407 -13.39 -9.52 7.62
C ASN A 407 -12.28 -10.57 7.69
N ASN A 408 -11.58 -10.68 8.82
CA ASN A 408 -10.50 -11.64 8.99
C ASN A 408 -11.00 -13.03 9.45
N ALA A 409 -12.31 -13.22 9.67
CA ALA A 409 -12.85 -14.49 10.18
C ALA A 409 -12.52 -15.69 9.26
N ASP A 410 -12.60 -15.49 7.95
CA ASP A 410 -12.35 -16.52 6.93
C ASP A 410 -10.96 -16.38 6.23
N TYR A 411 -10.04 -15.64 6.82
CA TYR A 411 -8.76 -15.27 6.23
C TYR A 411 -7.95 -16.43 5.65
N LEU A 412 -7.84 -17.55 6.39
CA LEU A 412 -7.08 -18.72 5.92
C LEU A 412 -7.77 -19.41 4.74
N ALA A 413 -9.09 -19.55 4.79
CA ALA A 413 -9.86 -20.13 3.70
C ALA A 413 -9.76 -19.29 2.42
N ARG A 414 -9.88 -17.94 2.54
CA ARG A 414 -9.65 -17.03 1.42
C ARG A 414 -8.22 -17.12 0.90
N SER A 415 -7.23 -17.15 1.78
CA SER A 415 -5.82 -17.25 1.38
C SER A 415 -5.54 -18.53 0.58
N THR A 416 -6.19 -19.66 0.90
CA THR A 416 -6.10 -20.89 0.12
C THR A 416 -6.57 -20.68 -1.32
N THR A 417 -7.73 -20.05 -1.51
CA THR A 417 -8.28 -19.78 -2.84
C THR A 417 -7.43 -18.76 -3.61
N LEU A 418 -7.06 -17.65 -2.96
CA LEU A 418 -6.21 -16.61 -3.58
C LEU A 418 -4.88 -17.18 -4.07
N ASN A 419 -4.19 -17.97 -3.23
CA ASN A 419 -2.92 -18.61 -3.57
C ASN A 419 -3.06 -19.58 -4.76
N ARG A 420 -4.11 -20.40 -4.76
CA ARG A 420 -4.40 -21.36 -5.83
C ARG A 420 -4.66 -20.62 -7.15
N ASN A 421 -5.55 -19.66 -7.15
CA ASN A 421 -5.95 -18.90 -8.32
C ASN A 421 -4.76 -18.11 -8.92
N ALA A 422 -3.94 -17.44 -8.07
CA ALA A 422 -2.74 -16.76 -8.53
C ALA A 422 -1.73 -17.71 -9.18
N ALA A 423 -1.52 -18.89 -8.60
CA ALA A 423 -0.63 -19.90 -9.17
C ALA A 423 -1.13 -20.45 -10.50
N ALA A 424 -2.45 -20.66 -10.65
CA ALA A 424 -3.07 -21.09 -11.91
C ALA A 424 -2.91 -20.04 -13.01
N LEU A 425 -3.20 -18.76 -12.69
CA LEU A 425 -3.01 -17.64 -13.62
C LEU A 425 -1.54 -17.48 -14.03
N ALA A 426 -0.59 -17.54 -13.08
CA ALA A 426 0.83 -17.47 -13.37
C ALA A 426 1.29 -18.62 -14.29
N GLY A 427 0.80 -19.84 -14.05
CA GLY A 427 1.08 -21.00 -14.89
C GLY A 427 0.51 -20.89 -16.32
N ALA A 428 -0.70 -20.34 -16.48
CA ALA A 428 -1.30 -20.10 -17.79
C ALA A 428 -0.52 -19.06 -18.60
N LEU A 429 -0.20 -17.93 -17.97
CA LEU A 429 0.57 -16.85 -18.59
C LEU A 429 2.00 -17.27 -18.95
N ALA A 430 2.67 -18.08 -18.11
CA ALA A 430 4.01 -18.57 -18.38
C ALA A 430 4.08 -19.51 -19.60
N ARG A 431 2.96 -20.12 -20.01
CA ARG A 431 2.88 -20.93 -21.25
C ARG A 431 2.71 -20.11 -22.52
N ALA A 432 2.29 -18.85 -22.42
CA ALA A 432 2.00 -17.98 -23.57
C ALA A 432 3.27 -17.22 -24.05
N THR A 433 4.37 -17.94 -24.28
CA THR A 433 5.70 -17.37 -24.60
C THR A 433 5.77 -16.63 -25.94
N ASP A 434 4.74 -16.72 -26.75
CA ASP A 434 4.60 -15.99 -28.01
C ASP A 434 4.23 -14.52 -27.84
N VAL A 435 3.64 -14.14 -26.71
CA VAL A 435 3.26 -12.75 -26.37
C VAL A 435 3.75 -12.30 -25.00
N VAL A 436 3.92 -13.22 -24.05
CA VAL A 436 4.41 -12.95 -22.69
C VAL A 436 5.93 -13.14 -22.66
N THR A 437 6.66 -12.12 -22.20
CA THR A 437 8.13 -12.17 -22.11
C THR A 437 8.62 -12.67 -20.74
N ALA A 438 7.88 -12.39 -19.67
CA ALA A 438 8.16 -12.90 -18.33
C ALA A 438 6.90 -12.92 -17.46
N VAL A 439 6.89 -13.84 -16.48
CA VAL A 439 5.89 -13.88 -15.40
C VAL A 439 6.62 -13.75 -14.06
N ASN A 440 6.34 -12.67 -13.35
CA ASN A 440 6.87 -12.41 -12.02
C ASN A 440 5.90 -12.99 -10.99
N HIS A 441 6.32 -14.05 -10.33
CA HIS A 441 5.60 -14.72 -9.26
C HIS A 441 6.60 -15.45 -8.36
N VAL A 442 6.33 -15.62 -7.07
CA VAL A 442 7.29 -16.19 -6.12
C VAL A 442 7.69 -17.65 -6.42
N ARG A 443 6.95 -18.36 -7.27
CA ARG A 443 7.33 -19.69 -7.79
C ARG A 443 8.29 -19.65 -8.97
N HIS A 444 8.40 -18.51 -9.63
CA HIS A 444 9.18 -18.35 -10.84
C HIS A 444 10.38 -17.45 -10.58
N GLY A 445 11.45 -17.67 -11.31
CA GLY A 445 12.63 -16.84 -11.23
C GLY A 445 13.65 -17.26 -10.15
N ARG A 446 14.70 -16.46 -10.01
CA ARG A 446 15.91 -16.76 -9.23
C ARG A 446 15.71 -16.77 -7.72
N THR A 447 14.70 -16.08 -7.20
CA THR A 447 14.50 -15.83 -5.76
C THR A 447 13.44 -16.74 -5.12
N CYS A 448 12.93 -17.75 -5.82
CA CYS A 448 11.90 -18.65 -5.31
C CYS A 448 12.35 -19.42 -4.04
N ALA A 449 13.62 -19.81 -3.96
CA ALA A 449 14.17 -20.47 -2.78
C ALA A 449 14.19 -19.55 -1.54
N ASN A 450 14.42 -18.25 -1.73
CA ASN A 450 14.38 -17.27 -0.65
C ASN A 450 12.98 -17.15 -0.05
N TYR A 451 11.94 -17.07 -0.90
CA TYR A 451 10.55 -17.08 -0.43
C TYR A 451 10.19 -18.37 0.29
N ALA A 452 10.52 -19.51 -0.32
CA ALA A 452 10.24 -20.84 0.23
C ALA A 452 10.85 -21.05 1.62
N ALA A 453 12.01 -20.44 1.90
CA ALA A 453 12.71 -20.55 3.18
C ALA A 453 11.94 -19.92 4.36
N PHE A 454 10.94 -19.08 4.09
CA PHE A 454 10.11 -18.41 5.09
C PHE A 454 8.64 -18.84 5.04
N LYS A 455 8.27 -19.78 4.19
CA LYS A 455 6.92 -20.36 4.25
C LYS A 455 6.70 -21.03 5.60
N ARG A 456 5.53 -20.75 6.18
CA ARG A 456 5.11 -21.44 7.41
C ARG A 456 5.00 -22.95 7.19
N PRO A 457 5.24 -23.79 8.20
CA PRO A 457 4.86 -25.20 8.15
C PRO A 457 3.35 -25.36 7.87
N ALA A 458 3.00 -26.32 7.00
CA ALA A 458 1.62 -26.68 6.74
C ALA A 458 0.96 -27.30 7.97
N THR A 459 -0.34 -27.04 8.14
CA THR A 459 -1.19 -27.70 9.15
C THR A 459 -2.32 -28.47 8.46
N PRO A 460 -3.08 -29.33 9.17
CA PRO A 460 -4.24 -29.99 8.58
C PRO A 460 -5.28 -28.99 8.04
N GLU A 461 -5.39 -27.79 8.63
CA GLU A 461 -6.37 -26.78 8.27
C GLU A 461 -5.91 -25.83 7.16
N PHE A 462 -4.59 -25.67 6.99
CA PHE A 462 -4.05 -24.71 6.05
C PHE A 462 -2.64 -25.09 5.53
N ALA A 463 -2.49 -25.11 4.22
CA ALA A 463 -1.21 -25.21 3.55
C ALA A 463 -0.81 -23.82 3.00
N PRO A 464 0.32 -23.24 3.46
CA PRO A 464 0.80 -21.95 2.98
C PRO A 464 1.12 -21.95 1.49
N GLY A 465 0.68 -20.93 0.79
CA GLY A 465 0.83 -20.78 -0.66
C GLY A 465 1.88 -19.75 -1.08
N ASP A 466 1.65 -19.15 -2.25
CA ASP A 466 2.62 -18.34 -2.97
C ASP A 466 2.12 -16.93 -3.28
N THR A 467 1.26 -16.40 -2.45
CA THR A 467 0.62 -15.08 -2.56
C THR A 467 -0.55 -15.00 -3.56
N CYS A 468 -1.31 -13.89 -3.48
CA CYS A 468 -2.39 -13.58 -4.41
C CYS A 468 -1.94 -12.78 -5.63
N LEU A 469 -0.66 -12.38 -5.69
CA LEU A 469 -0.16 -11.38 -6.61
C LEU A 469 0.77 -12.00 -7.66
N LEU A 470 0.69 -11.49 -8.89
CA LEU A 470 1.64 -11.76 -9.97
C LEU A 470 1.71 -10.54 -10.89
N SER A 471 2.80 -10.44 -11.66
CA SER A 471 2.92 -9.48 -12.75
C SER A 471 3.39 -10.17 -14.01
N VAL A 472 2.93 -9.71 -15.15
CA VAL A 472 3.26 -10.24 -16.47
C VAL A 472 3.89 -9.15 -17.32
N ASP A 473 5.04 -9.45 -17.93
CA ASP A 473 5.77 -8.55 -18.80
C ASP A 473 5.49 -8.86 -20.26
N PHE A 474 5.37 -7.82 -21.07
CA PHE A 474 5.18 -7.87 -22.50
C PHE A 474 6.35 -7.21 -23.24
N ALA A 475 6.44 -7.41 -24.56
CA ALA A 475 7.52 -6.88 -25.36
C ALA A 475 7.50 -5.34 -25.43
N ASP A 476 6.30 -4.76 -25.50
CA ASP A 476 6.07 -3.32 -25.64
C ASP A 476 4.73 -2.88 -24.99
N LEU A 477 4.51 -1.56 -24.95
CA LEU A 477 3.33 -0.96 -24.34
C LEU A 477 2.04 -1.32 -25.09
N ASP A 478 2.09 -1.42 -26.42
CA ASP A 478 0.90 -1.74 -27.22
C ASP A 478 0.41 -3.16 -26.93
N THR A 479 1.35 -4.10 -26.80
CA THR A 479 1.05 -5.49 -26.43
C THR A 479 0.50 -5.57 -24.99
N ALA A 480 1.10 -4.84 -24.03
CA ALA A 480 0.62 -4.78 -22.66
C ALA A 480 -0.78 -4.15 -22.57
N ALA A 481 -1.04 -3.09 -23.34
CA ALA A 481 -2.33 -2.43 -23.42
C ALA A 481 -3.40 -3.37 -24.03
N ALA A 482 -3.06 -4.06 -25.12
CA ALA A 482 -3.98 -5.02 -25.76
C ALA A 482 -4.36 -6.16 -24.79
N PHE A 483 -3.41 -6.65 -23.98
CA PHE A 483 -3.70 -7.65 -22.96
C PHE A 483 -4.60 -7.09 -21.85
N LEU A 484 -4.28 -5.92 -21.29
CA LEU A 484 -5.08 -5.31 -20.24
C LEU A 484 -6.49 -5.01 -20.73
N ASP A 485 -6.63 -4.39 -21.91
CA ASP A 485 -7.93 -4.06 -22.52
C ASP A 485 -8.76 -5.30 -22.86
N GLY A 486 -8.07 -6.42 -23.12
CA GLY A 486 -8.69 -7.72 -23.37
C GLY A 486 -9.12 -8.48 -22.12
N CYS A 487 -8.59 -8.12 -20.94
CA CYS A 487 -8.92 -8.79 -19.69
C CYS A 487 -10.27 -8.33 -19.13
N ASP A 488 -11.24 -9.23 -19.01
CA ASP A 488 -12.52 -8.97 -18.34
C ASP A 488 -12.40 -9.13 -16.81
N PHE A 489 -11.33 -8.56 -16.23
CA PHE A 489 -11.11 -8.37 -14.79
C PHE A 489 -11.42 -6.94 -14.39
N PHE A 490 -11.63 -6.69 -13.08
CA PHE A 490 -11.78 -5.33 -12.59
C PHE A 490 -10.44 -4.59 -12.65
N HIS A 491 -10.39 -3.46 -13.36
CA HIS A 491 -9.16 -2.68 -13.49
C HIS A 491 -9.02 -1.73 -12.31
N SER A 492 -8.25 -2.12 -11.31
CA SER A 492 -8.02 -1.37 -10.08
C SER A 492 -6.62 -1.59 -9.50
N GLY A 493 -6.06 -0.55 -8.90
CA GLY A 493 -4.73 -0.58 -8.28
C GLY A 493 -4.66 -1.31 -6.93
N HIS A 494 -5.77 -1.84 -6.41
CA HIS A 494 -5.80 -2.59 -5.17
C HIS A 494 -5.19 -4.00 -5.35
N LEU A 495 -4.97 -4.75 -4.25
CA LEU A 495 -4.54 -6.15 -4.26
C LEU A 495 -5.10 -6.89 -3.03
N GLY A 496 -5.15 -8.22 -3.12
CA GLY A 496 -5.61 -9.08 -2.03
C GLY A 496 -7.13 -9.01 -1.78
N ALA A 497 -7.91 -8.53 -2.76
CA ALA A 497 -9.35 -8.44 -2.69
C ALA A 497 -10.04 -9.78 -3.03
N HIS A 498 -11.33 -9.85 -2.74
CA HIS A 498 -12.20 -10.97 -3.08
C HIS A 498 -12.51 -11.08 -4.59
N ARG A 499 -12.18 -10.02 -5.38
CA ARG A 499 -12.30 -9.99 -6.84
C ARG A 499 -10.94 -9.92 -7.49
N THR A 500 -10.80 -10.57 -8.65
CA THR A 500 -9.58 -10.49 -9.45
C THR A 500 -9.44 -9.10 -10.07
N LEU A 501 -8.26 -8.52 -9.86
CA LEU A 501 -7.94 -7.15 -10.27
C LEU A 501 -6.77 -7.15 -11.25
N ALA A 502 -6.84 -6.28 -12.26
CA ALA A 502 -5.78 -6.05 -13.23
C ALA A 502 -5.43 -4.56 -13.30
N VAL A 503 -4.14 -4.23 -13.51
CA VAL A 503 -3.70 -2.82 -13.61
C VAL A 503 -2.34 -2.69 -14.29
N ALA A 504 -2.14 -1.62 -15.06
CA ALA A 504 -0.86 -1.18 -15.60
C ALA A 504 0.02 -0.56 -14.49
N PHE A 505 0.32 -1.31 -13.42
CA PHE A 505 0.84 -0.77 -12.16
C PHE A 505 2.18 -0.07 -12.34
N SER A 506 3.16 -0.73 -12.97
CA SER A 506 4.50 -0.17 -13.15
C SER A 506 4.46 1.08 -14.02
N TYR A 507 3.66 1.09 -15.10
CA TYR A 507 3.47 2.26 -15.94
C TYR A 507 2.91 3.44 -15.12
N MET A 508 1.84 3.21 -14.37
CA MET A 508 1.18 4.27 -13.58
C MET A 508 2.05 4.81 -12.46
N ILE A 509 2.84 3.97 -11.82
CA ILE A 509 3.48 4.29 -10.54
C ILE A 509 4.92 4.77 -10.73
N TYR A 510 5.66 4.19 -11.67
CA TYR A 510 7.09 4.45 -11.83
C TYR A 510 7.44 5.19 -13.14
N HIS A 511 6.65 5.01 -14.21
CA HIS A 511 6.97 5.59 -15.52
C HIS A 511 6.21 6.88 -15.81
N SER A 512 5.20 7.24 -15.00
CA SER A 512 4.44 8.49 -15.15
C SER A 512 5.19 9.72 -14.62
N ALA A 513 6.20 9.54 -13.77
CA ALA A 513 6.95 10.62 -13.15
C ALA A 513 8.08 11.17 -14.03
N GLY A 514 8.42 10.50 -15.13
CA GLY A 514 9.42 10.92 -16.09
C GLY A 514 10.30 9.76 -16.60
N GLU A 515 11.03 10.01 -17.71
CA GLU A 515 11.83 8.97 -18.36
C GLU A 515 13.01 8.48 -17.50
N ASP A 516 13.68 9.37 -16.77
CA ASP A 516 14.83 9.00 -15.95
C ASP A 516 14.42 8.11 -14.78
N GLU A 517 13.33 8.46 -14.10
CA GLU A 517 12.77 7.65 -13.03
C GLU A 517 12.26 6.31 -13.57
N GLY A 518 11.57 6.32 -14.70
CA GLY A 518 11.11 5.11 -15.38
C GLY A 518 12.27 4.17 -15.73
N ARG A 519 13.37 4.70 -16.29
CA ARG A 519 14.58 3.91 -16.58
C ARG A 519 15.20 3.32 -15.32
N TYR A 520 15.28 4.11 -14.27
CA TYR A 520 15.82 3.65 -12.99
C TYR A 520 15.04 2.46 -12.44
N HIS A 521 13.72 2.55 -12.40
CA HIS A 521 12.87 1.48 -11.90
C HIS A 521 12.83 0.26 -12.85
N ALA A 522 12.90 0.47 -14.16
CA ALA A 522 12.98 -0.61 -15.15
C ALA A 522 14.27 -1.46 -15.02
N ALA A 523 15.38 -0.84 -14.58
CA ALA A 523 16.67 -1.51 -14.44
C ALA A 523 16.64 -2.70 -13.47
N TYR A 524 15.72 -2.70 -12.51
CA TYR A 524 15.55 -3.81 -11.57
C TYR A 524 14.20 -4.55 -11.70
N GLY A 525 13.47 -4.34 -12.82
CA GLY A 525 12.33 -5.17 -13.19
C GLY A 525 10.95 -4.51 -13.19
N CYS A 526 10.81 -3.25 -12.72
CA CYS A 526 9.54 -2.51 -12.79
C CYS A 526 9.36 -1.90 -14.19
N ARG A 527 9.04 -2.72 -15.19
CA ARG A 527 8.98 -2.33 -16.60
C ARG A 527 7.66 -1.63 -16.94
N ALA A 528 7.70 -0.68 -17.88
CA ALA A 528 6.50 0.02 -18.32
C ALA A 528 5.45 -0.92 -18.93
N ALA A 529 5.90 -1.88 -19.77
CA ALA A 529 5.05 -2.87 -20.42
C ALA A 529 4.73 -4.05 -19.49
N GLN A 530 4.29 -3.76 -18.27
CA GLN A 530 3.96 -4.76 -17.25
C GLN A 530 2.51 -4.58 -16.77
N VAL A 531 1.76 -5.68 -16.72
CA VAL A 531 0.42 -5.74 -16.12
C VAL A 531 0.49 -6.55 -14.82
N ARG A 532 0.04 -5.95 -13.70
CA ARG A 532 -0.09 -6.63 -12.43
C ARG A 532 -1.48 -7.21 -12.26
N LEU A 533 -1.57 -8.47 -11.86
CA LEU A 533 -2.80 -9.18 -11.53
C LEU A 533 -2.82 -9.50 -10.03
N SER A 534 -3.97 -9.31 -9.40
CA SER A 534 -4.24 -9.80 -8.04
C SER A 534 -5.43 -10.76 -8.13
N ALA A 535 -5.17 -12.05 -7.94
CA ALA A 535 -6.20 -13.07 -8.00
C ALA A 535 -7.24 -12.86 -6.88
N GLY A 536 -8.50 -13.10 -7.20
CA GLY A 536 -9.65 -13.09 -6.31
C GLY A 536 -10.14 -14.50 -5.96
N LEU A 537 -11.40 -14.56 -5.52
CA LEU A 537 -12.06 -15.79 -5.04
C LEU A 537 -12.92 -16.48 -6.09
N GLU A 538 -12.91 -16.00 -7.32
CA GLU A 538 -13.68 -16.55 -8.43
C GLU A 538 -13.27 -18.01 -8.72
N ASP A 539 -14.08 -18.71 -9.48
CA ASP A 539 -13.77 -20.06 -9.95
C ASP A 539 -12.51 -20.05 -10.82
N GLU A 540 -11.61 -21.01 -10.61
CA GLU A 540 -10.33 -21.11 -11.32
C GLU A 540 -10.50 -21.26 -12.82
N ALA A 541 -11.48 -22.07 -13.27
CA ALA A 541 -11.72 -22.29 -14.68
C ALA A 541 -12.24 -21.02 -15.38
N GLU A 542 -13.09 -20.23 -14.70
CA GLU A 542 -13.56 -18.94 -15.21
C GLU A 542 -12.39 -17.94 -15.34
N LEU A 543 -11.50 -17.87 -14.35
CA LEU A 543 -10.32 -16.99 -14.41
C LEU A 543 -9.39 -17.36 -15.56
N LEU A 544 -9.14 -18.65 -15.75
CA LEU A 544 -8.31 -19.15 -16.84
C LEU A 544 -8.94 -18.86 -18.21
N ALA A 545 -10.26 -19.02 -18.37
CA ALA A 545 -10.96 -18.69 -19.60
C ALA A 545 -10.85 -17.18 -19.97
N ILE A 546 -10.93 -16.28 -18.97
CA ILE A 546 -10.73 -14.84 -19.19
C ILE A 546 -9.30 -14.55 -19.67
N VAL A 547 -8.28 -15.17 -19.07
CA VAL A 547 -6.88 -14.99 -19.49
C VAL A 547 -6.64 -15.55 -20.89
N GLU A 548 -7.20 -16.71 -21.23
CA GLU A 548 -7.09 -17.30 -22.56
C GLU A 548 -7.72 -16.40 -23.64
N ASP A 549 -8.91 -15.84 -23.38
CA ASP A 549 -9.55 -14.87 -24.27
C ASP A 549 -8.71 -13.59 -24.41
N ALA A 550 -8.20 -13.04 -23.32
CA ALA A 550 -7.31 -11.87 -23.34
C ALA A 550 -6.03 -12.14 -24.17
N LEU A 551 -5.40 -13.31 -24.01
CA LEU A 551 -4.24 -13.71 -24.80
C LEU A 551 -4.57 -13.86 -26.29
N ALA A 552 -5.73 -14.43 -26.62
CA ALA A 552 -6.18 -14.54 -28.00
C ALA A 552 -6.37 -13.17 -28.67
N ARG A 553 -7.00 -12.23 -27.97
CA ARG A 553 -7.16 -10.84 -28.44
C ARG A 553 -5.81 -10.13 -28.58
N THR A 554 -4.88 -10.35 -27.64
CA THR A 554 -3.52 -9.81 -27.70
C THR A 554 -2.79 -10.29 -28.94
N ARG A 555 -2.84 -11.60 -29.23
CA ARG A 555 -2.25 -12.18 -30.46
C ARG A 555 -2.83 -11.56 -31.74
N ALA A 556 -4.15 -11.38 -31.78
CA ALA A 556 -4.81 -10.74 -32.90
C ALA A 556 -4.36 -9.27 -33.08
N ALA A 557 -4.22 -8.51 -32.00
CA ALA A 557 -3.75 -7.14 -32.05
C ALA A 557 -2.29 -7.05 -32.54
N VAL A 558 -1.40 -7.90 -32.02
CA VAL A 558 0.01 -7.98 -32.46
C VAL A 558 0.11 -8.35 -33.94
N ALA A 559 -0.67 -9.32 -34.40
CA ALA A 559 -0.69 -9.72 -35.80
C ALA A 559 -1.20 -8.61 -36.73
N ALA A 560 -2.25 -7.88 -36.33
CA ALA A 560 -2.76 -6.73 -37.07
C ALA A 560 -1.73 -5.57 -37.16
N ALA A 561 -1.05 -5.27 -36.09
CA ALA A 561 0.02 -4.26 -36.08
C ALA A 561 1.19 -4.63 -36.99
N ALA A 562 1.59 -5.91 -37.01
CA ALA A 562 2.63 -6.42 -37.90
C ALA A 562 2.22 -6.37 -39.42
N ALA A 563 0.96 -6.65 -39.70
CA ALA A 563 0.42 -6.56 -41.08
C ALA A 563 0.35 -5.11 -41.54
N GLY A 564 -0.07 -4.17 -40.70
CA GLY A 564 -0.10 -2.74 -41.01
C GLY A 564 1.27 -2.14 -41.30
N LYS A 565 2.33 -2.58 -40.61
CA LYS A 565 3.72 -2.14 -40.87
C LYS A 565 4.25 -2.65 -42.22
N LYS A 566 3.87 -3.83 -42.68
CA LYS A 566 4.26 -4.36 -44.00
C LYS A 566 3.58 -3.65 -45.19
N GLY A 567 2.43 -2.99 -44.95
CA GLY A 567 1.70 -2.24 -45.99
C GLY A 567 2.27 -0.83 -46.27
N VAL A 568 3.26 -0.37 -45.51
CA VAL A 568 3.88 0.99 -45.62
C VAL A 568 5.28 0.94 -46.26
N GLU A 569 5.76 -0.21 -46.71
CA GLU A 569 6.96 -0.24 -47.55
C GLU A 569 6.66 0.43 -48.91
N VAL A 570 7.07 1.67 -49.06
CA VAL A 570 7.02 2.44 -50.30
C VAL A 570 7.79 1.67 -51.37
N PRO A 571 7.20 1.43 -52.57
CA PRO A 571 7.94 0.84 -53.68
C PRO A 571 9.11 1.78 -54.03
N GLY A 572 10.32 1.21 -54.02
CA GLY A 572 11.53 1.94 -54.31
C GLY A 572 11.42 2.80 -55.57
N SER A 573 11.85 4.03 -55.46
CA SER A 573 12.21 4.90 -56.59
C SER A 573 13.30 4.19 -57.41
N GLY A 574 12.84 3.44 -58.41
CA GLY A 574 13.72 2.92 -59.44
C GLY A 574 14.38 4.07 -60.15
N ALA A 575 15.70 4.03 -60.22
CA ALA A 575 16.55 4.91 -60.94
C ALA A 575 16.16 4.91 -62.45
N ALA A 576 16.12 6.09 -63.03
CA ALA A 576 16.43 6.38 -64.39
C ALA A 576 17.29 7.64 -64.43
#